data_eb73e88e34949d3abbfacc71bb650bd3
#
_entry.id   eb73e88e34949d3abbfacc71bb650bd3
#
_cell.length_a   1.000
_cell.length_b   1.000
_cell.length_c   1.000
_cell.angle_alpha   90.00
_cell.angle_beta   90.00
_cell.angle_gamma   90.00
#
_symmetry.space_group_name_H-M   'P 1'
#
loop_
_entity.id
_entity.type
_entity.pdbx_description
1 polymer ?
#
loop_
_entity_poly.entity_id
_entity_poly.type
_entity_poly.pdbx_seq_one_letter_code
_entity_poly.pdbx_strand_id
1 'polypeptide(L)'
;DSRVTEHELLQRLPARGVDGVMLIPARESCAGDAAERLREDVALVSCPVVLIDRLTQCGWCDAVGFDNYLGGRLAARYLLEGGHTRIGIVTGDTAESSAAERRRGFVDAVEQAGECFDSSLCVEGDYRFGSGYHAADQIIDGGATAVFCCNDVMALGFRQRMAERGLRVTEDMQVIGYDNILKRFGLGWRMTTVEQSVADLAAACWGMLRERIDVAVRAKSGTESGDARPWLSNPQVEVLTPKLVQAACA
;
A
#
# COMPACT_ATOMS: atom_id res chain seq x y z
N ASP A 1 -6.68 26.49 -9.41
CA ASP A 1 -6.07 25.70 -8.31
C ASP A 1 -4.68 25.31 -8.76
N SER A 2 -3.67 26.06 -8.36
CA SER A 2 -2.27 25.64 -8.55
C SER A 2 -2.03 24.45 -7.60
N ARG A 3 -1.98 23.24 -8.15
CA ARG A 3 -1.55 22.08 -7.40
C ARG A 3 -0.08 22.31 -7.03
N VAL A 4 0.17 22.59 -5.75
CA VAL A 4 1.53 22.69 -5.23
C VAL A 4 2.15 21.30 -5.39
N THR A 5 3.27 21.22 -6.07
CA THR A 5 3.98 19.97 -6.29
C THR A 5 4.67 19.50 -4.99
N GLU A 6 4.99 18.21 -4.89
CA GLU A 6 5.76 17.66 -3.76
C GLU A 6 7.11 18.41 -3.60
N HIS A 7 7.79 18.64 -4.70
CA HIS A 7 9.01 19.44 -4.76
C HIS A 7 8.83 20.83 -4.12
N GLU A 8 7.81 21.60 -4.53
CA GLU A 8 7.52 22.93 -3.95
C GLU A 8 7.15 22.86 -2.47
N LEU A 9 6.47 21.80 -2.02
CA LEU A 9 6.16 21.59 -0.61
C LEU A 9 7.44 21.39 0.20
N LEU A 10 8.31 20.47 -0.24
CA LEU A 10 9.57 20.17 0.44
C LEU A 10 10.48 21.39 0.53
N GLN A 11 10.57 22.20 -0.52
CA GLN A 11 11.36 23.44 -0.51
C GLN A 11 10.85 24.51 0.47
N ARG A 12 9.57 24.50 0.82
CA ARG A 12 8.97 25.45 1.77
C ARG A 12 9.09 25.03 3.24
N LEU A 13 9.37 23.75 3.52
CA LEU A 13 9.44 23.24 4.89
C LEU A 13 10.53 23.89 5.75
N PRO A 14 11.77 24.14 5.27
CA PRO A 14 12.80 24.76 6.07
C PRO A 14 12.39 26.13 6.66
N ALA A 15 11.62 26.92 5.91
CA ALA A 15 11.15 28.24 6.36
C ALA A 15 10.03 28.17 7.40
N ARG A 16 9.43 26.99 7.64
CA ARG A 16 8.30 26.80 8.57
C ARG A 16 8.71 26.34 9.95
N GLY A 17 9.99 26.02 10.17
CA GLY A 17 10.51 25.62 11.47
C GLY A 17 9.92 24.31 12.00
N VAL A 18 9.63 23.35 11.12
CA VAL A 18 9.16 22.02 11.52
C VAL A 18 10.30 21.18 12.07
N ASP A 19 10.03 20.36 13.08
CA ASP A 19 11.04 19.50 13.73
C ASP A 19 11.26 18.18 13.01
N GLY A 20 10.30 17.74 12.19
CA GLY A 20 10.37 16.51 11.40
C GLY A 20 9.23 16.39 10.40
N VAL A 21 9.38 15.50 9.44
CA VAL A 21 8.43 15.28 8.34
C VAL A 21 8.12 13.80 8.19
N MET A 22 6.84 13.47 8.07
CA MET A 22 6.36 12.20 7.56
C MET A 22 5.82 12.42 6.17
N LEU A 23 6.36 11.74 5.17
CA LEU A 23 6.05 11.94 3.77
C LEU A 23 5.58 10.64 3.12
N ILE A 24 4.36 10.67 2.56
CA ILE A 24 3.95 9.66 1.57
C ILE A 24 4.37 10.23 0.22
N PRO A 25 5.41 9.69 -0.43
CA PRO A 25 5.88 10.23 -1.69
C PRO A 25 4.77 10.22 -2.76
N ALA A 26 4.73 11.23 -3.61
CA ALA A 26 3.85 11.22 -4.75
C ALA A 26 4.19 10.01 -5.64
N ARG A 27 3.18 9.48 -6.33
CA ARG A 27 3.37 8.31 -7.19
C ARG A 27 4.44 8.53 -8.25
N GLU A 28 4.37 9.70 -8.88
CA GLU A 28 5.29 10.12 -9.92
C GLU A 28 6.72 10.27 -9.43
N SER A 29 6.90 10.46 -8.11
CA SER A 29 8.22 10.65 -7.47
C SER A 29 8.92 9.33 -7.10
N CYS A 30 8.34 8.17 -7.43
CA CYS A 30 8.88 6.87 -6.98
C CYS A 30 9.71 6.13 -8.02
N ALA A 31 9.93 6.69 -9.23
CA ALA A 31 10.67 6.03 -10.31
C ALA A 31 11.47 7.00 -11.18
N GLY A 32 12.53 6.50 -11.80
CA GLY A 32 13.36 7.23 -12.75
C GLY A 32 13.95 8.53 -12.18
N ASP A 33 14.07 9.54 -13.03
CA ASP A 33 14.62 10.86 -12.66
C ASP A 33 13.83 11.57 -11.56
N ALA A 34 12.55 11.23 -11.40
CA ALA A 34 11.73 11.81 -10.34
C ALA A 34 12.11 11.26 -8.94
N ALA A 35 12.55 10.01 -8.86
CA ALA A 35 13.05 9.44 -7.61
C ALA A 35 14.38 10.10 -7.16
N GLU A 36 15.27 10.40 -8.11
CA GLU A 36 16.49 11.16 -7.80
C GLU A 36 16.16 12.58 -7.33
N ARG A 37 15.22 13.27 -7.98
CA ARG A 37 14.76 14.59 -7.52
C ARG A 37 14.17 14.54 -6.12
N LEU A 38 13.34 13.53 -5.79
CA LEU A 38 12.82 13.36 -4.43
C LEU A 38 13.95 13.19 -3.43
N ARG A 39 14.97 12.41 -3.77
CA ARG A 39 16.16 12.21 -2.91
C ARG A 39 16.91 13.53 -2.68
N GLU A 40 17.12 14.31 -3.73
CA GLU A 40 17.75 15.63 -3.65
C GLU A 40 16.90 16.59 -2.78
N ASP A 41 15.59 16.63 -2.99
CA ASP A 41 14.68 17.47 -2.21
C ASP A 41 14.66 17.11 -0.73
N VAL A 42 14.60 15.83 -0.40
CA VAL A 42 14.67 15.35 0.99
C VAL A 42 16.03 15.69 1.61
N ALA A 43 17.12 15.59 0.84
CA ALA A 43 18.44 15.97 1.31
C ALA A 43 18.58 17.48 1.62
N LEU A 44 17.74 18.33 1.05
CA LEU A 44 17.70 19.77 1.34
C LEU A 44 16.87 20.12 2.57
N VAL A 45 15.99 19.23 3.02
CA VAL A 45 15.16 19.44 4.22
C VAL A 45 16.07 19.49 5.47
N SER A 46 15.88 20.50 6.31
CA SER A 46 16.71 20.77 7.48
C SER A 46 16.29 20.04 8.75
N CYS A 47 15.39 19.06 8.64
CA CYS A 47 14.92 18.21 9.73
C CYS A 47 14.80 16.76 9.28
N PRO A 48 14.66 15.79 10.19
CA PRO A 48 14.43 14.39 9.87
C PRO A 48 13.20 14.17 9.00
N VAL A 49 13.31 13.23 8.05
CA VAL A 49 12.23 12.81 7.17
C VAL A 49 12.06 11.29 7.27
N VAL A 50 10.82 10.83 7.41
CA VAL A 50 10.46 9.41 7.32
C VAL A 50 9.50 9.24 6.14
N LEU A 51 9.87 8.38 5.18
CA LEU A 51 9.01 8.01 4.05
C LEU A 51 8.01 6.95 4.48
N ILE A 52 6.78 7.04 3.96
CA ILE A 52 5.69 6.14 4.33
C ILE A 52 5.20 5.38 3.10
N ASP A 53 4.96 4.06 3.27
CA ASP A 53 4.29 3.15 2.35
C ASP A 53 5.10 2.78 1.09
N ARG A 54 5.66 3.71 0.35
CA ARG A 54 6.36 3.47 -0.91
C ARG A 54 7.83 3.18 -0.69
N LEU A 55 8.14 1.93 -0.30
CA LEU A 55 9.49 1.50 0.14
C LEU A 55 10.50 1.24 -0.97
N THR A 56 10.12 1.29 -2.23
CA THR A 56 11.02 1.01 -3.34
C THR A 56 12.17 2.01 -3.38
N GLN A 57 13.39 1.49 -3.24
CA GLN A 57 14.65 2.23 -3.31
C GLN A 57 14.97 3.15 -2.09
N CYS A 58 14.37 2.90 -0.94
CA CYS A 58 14.48 3.78 0.24
C CYS A 58 15.77 3.64 1.08
N GLY A 59 16.78 2.88 0.67
CA GLY A 59 18.03 2.74 1.43
C GLY A 59 18.83 4.04 1.68
N TRP A 60 18.33 5.19 1.23
CA TRP A 60 18.91 6.53 1.40
C TRP A 60 18.14 7.40 2.40
N CYS A 61 16.98 6.99 2.88
CA CYS A 61 16.13 7.69 3.84
C CYS A 61 15.45 6.69 4.74
N ASP A 62 15.10 7.11 5.95
CA ASP A 62 14.25 6.32 6.83
C ASP A 62 12.89 6.08 6.18
N ALA A 63 12.36 4.87 6.30
CA ALA A 63 11.12 4.52 5.67
C ALA A 63 10.36 3.44 6.45
N VAL A 64 9.03 3.52 6.44
CA VAL A 64 8.15 2.50 7.02
C VAL A 64 7.04 2.17 6.03
N GLY A 65 6.79 0.89 5.82
CA GLY A 65 5.69 0.43 4.97
C GLY A 65 5.33 -1.02 5.24
N PHE A 66 4.48 -1.60 4.41
CA PHE A 66 4.05 -2.98 4.55
C PHE A 66 4.69 -3.90 3.52
N ASP A 67 4.80 -5.19 3.87
CA ASP A 67 5.15 -6.26 2.92
C ASP A 67 3.95 -6.52 1.99
N ASN A 68 3.90 -5.78 0.89
CA ASN A 68 2.84 -5.90 -0.11
C ASN A 68 2.90 -7.23 -0.86
N TYR A 69 4.10 -7.81 -1.04
CA TYR A 69 4.25 -9.13 -1.63
C TYR A 69 3.61 -10.21 -0.74
N LEU A 70 3.91 -10.20 0.56
CA LEU A 70 3.26 -11.09 1.52
C LEU A 70 1.74 -10.87 1.55
N GLY A 71 1.29 -9.61 1.47
CA GLY A 71 -0.13 -9.28 1.42
C GLY A 71 -0.85 -9.95 0.24
N GLY A 72 -0.28 -9.90 -0.96
CA GLY A 72 -0.79 -10.61 -2.13
C GLY A 72 -0.82 -12.13 -1.93
N ARG A 73 0.23 -12.70 -1.36
CA ARG A 73 0.28 -14.14 -1.02
C ARG A 73 -0.80 -14.55 -0.03
N LEU A 74 -1.07 -13.75 0.99
CA LEU A 74 -2.13 -14.03 1.97
C LEU A 74 -3.50 -14.09 1.30
N ALA A 75 -3.78 -13.15 0.39
CA ALA A 75 -5.03 -13.14 -0.37
C ALA A 75 -5.18 -14.40 -1.25
N ALA A 76 -4.15 -14.74 -2.02
CA ALA A 76 -4.16 -15.93 -2.88
C ALA A 76 -4.35 -17.21 -2.06
N ARG A 77 -3.58 -17.38 -0.99
CA ARG A 77 -3.66 -18.58 -0.13
C ARG A 77 -5.04 -18.77 0.47
N TYR A 78 -5.66 -17.70 0.95
CA TYR A 78 -7.02 -17.76 1.49
C TYR A 78 -8.02 -18.27 0.43
N LEU A 79 -7.94 -17.79 -0.81
CA LEU A 79 -8.84 -18.22 -1.87
C LEU A 79 -8.56 -19.67 -2.31
N LEU A 80 -7.30 -20.06 -2.41
CA LEU A 80 -6.88 -21.45 -2.73
C LEU A 80 -7.32 -22.44 -1.64
N GLU A 81 -7.16 -22.09 -0.36
CA GLU A 81 -7.63 -22.88 0.77
C GLU A 81 -9.16 -23.03 0.80
N GLY A 82 -9.88 -22.05 0.22
CA GLY A 82 -11.32 -22.11 -0.06
C GLY A 82 -11.70 -22.99 -1.23
N GLY A 83 -10.73 -23.61 -1.92
CA GLY A 83 -10.95 -24.51 -3.06
C GLY A 83 -11.10 -23.80 -4.41
N HIS A 84 -10.82 -22.50 -4.46
CA HIS A 84 -10.89 -21.74 -5.71
C HIS A 84 -9.61 -21.93 -6.52
N THR A 85 -9.73 -22.37 -7.77
CA THR A 85 -8.59 -22.55 -8.70
C THR A 85 -8.62 -21.54 -9.84
N ARG A 86 -9.81 -21.05 -10.23
CA ARG A 86 -9.98 -20.01 -11.23
C ARG A 86 -10.24 -18.67 -10.54
N ILE A 87 -9.17 -17.91 -10.31
CA ILE A 87 -9.19 -16.73 -9.46
C ILE A 87 -8.81 -15.48 -10.26
N GLY A 88 -9.64 -14.43 -10.18
CA GLY A 88 -9.34 -13.12 -10.75
C GLY A 88 -8.60 -12.19 -9.79
N ILE A 89 -7.99 -11.15 -10.34
CA ILE A 89 -7.38 -10.07 -9.57
C ILE A 89 -7.71 -8.70 -10.19
N VAL A 90 -8.13 -7.75 -9.34
CA VAL A 90 -8.21 -6.34 -9.72
C VAL A 90 -7.05 -5.61 -9.03
N THR A 91 -6.04 -5.25 -9.81
CA THR A 91 -4.82 -4.60 -9.28
C THR A 91 -5.04 -3.10 -9.11
N GLY A 92 -4.11 -2.42 -8.43
CA GLY A 92 -3.88 -0.99 -8.65
C GLY A 92 -3.07 -0.79 -9.92
N ASP A 93 -2.66 0.46 -10.18
CA ASP A 93 -1.71 0.73 -11.25
C ASP A 93 -0.38 0.02 -10.95
N THR A 94 -0.02 -0.92 -11.83
CA THR A 94 1.16 -1.76 -11.65
C THR A 94 2.49 -1.04 -11.89
N ALA A 95 2.47 0.21 -12.34
CA ALA A 95 3.64 1.09 -12.28
C ALA A 95 3.99 1.51 -10.84
N GLU A 96 3.03 1.41 -9.89
CA GLU A 96 3.32 1.56 -8.48
C GLU A 96 3.88 0.27 -7.87
N SER A 97 4.93 0.41 -7.07
CA SER A 97 5.60 -0.72 -6.44
C SER A 97 4.69 -1.57 -5.55
N SER A 98 3.82 -0.94 -4.77
CA SER A 98 2.88 -1.65 -3.89
C SER A 98 1.87 -2.49 -4.67
N ALA A 99 1.32 -1.98 -5.79
CA ALA A 99 0.44 -2.72 -6.67
C ALA A 99 1.16 -3.88 -7.38
N ALA A 100 2.36 -3.61 -7.88
CA ALA A 100 3.20 -4.63 -8.53
C ALA A 100 3.55 -5.77 -7.56
N GLU A 101 3.94 -5.44 -6.33
CA GLU A 101 4.27 -6.43 -5.30
C GLU A 101 3.05 -7.25 -4.86
N ARG A 102 1.88 -6.63 -4.66
CA ARG A 102 0.62 -7.35 -4.36
C ARG A 102 0.28 -8.33 -5.47
N ARG A 103 0.33 -7.88 -6.73
CA ARG A 103 0.10 -8.73 -7.89
C ARG A 103 1.11 -9.87 -7.97
N ARG A 104 2.41 -9.57 -7.84
CA ARG A 104 3.47 -10.59 -7.88
C ARG A 104 3.27 -11.65 -6.81
N GLY A 105 3.07 -11.24 -5.55
CA GLY A 105 2.85 -12.16 -4.45
C GLY A 105 1.61 -13.04 -4.64
N PHE A 106 0.55 -12.49 -5.21
CA PHE A 106 -0.67 -13.22 -5.55
C PHE A 106 -0.41 -14.29 -6.63
N VAL A 107 0.18 -13.89 -7.75
CA VAL A 107 0.48 -14.79 -8.87
C VAL A 107 1.44 -15.90 -8.45
N ASP A 108 2.54 -15.55 -7.77
CA ASP A 108 3.51 -16.52 -7.29
C ASP A 108 2.88 -17.57 -6.34
N ALA A 109 1.93 -17.15 -5.51
CA ALA A 109 1.25 -18.08 -4.60
C ALA A 109 0.30 -19.03 -5.35
N VAL A 110 -0.41 -18.55 -6.38
CA VAL A 110 -1.26 -19.39 -7.24
C VAL A 110 -0.41 -20.43 -7.98
N GLU A 111 0.70 -20.00 -8.58
CA GLU A 111 1.61 -20.89 -9.33
C GLU A 111 2.32 -21.90 -8.41
N GLN A 112 2.74 -21.49 -7.21
CA GLN A 112 3.33 -22.39 -6.21
C GLN A 112 2.36 -23.46 -5.70
N ALA A 113 1.07 -23.20 -5.75
CA ALA A 113 0.04 -24.20 -5.43
C ALA A 113 -0.20 -25.20 -6.58
N GLY A 114 0.48 -25.04 -7.71
CA GLY A 114 0.33 -25.90 -8.89
C GLY A 114 -0.81 -25.48 -9.82
N GLU A 115 -1.43 -24.32 -9.57
CA GLU A 115 -2.48 -23.77 -10.41
C GLU A 115 -1.89 -22.82 -11.47
N CYS A 116 -2.60 -22.68 -12.59
CA CYS A 116 -2.18 -21.79 -13.66
C CYS A 116 -2.93 -20.45 -13.54
N PHE A 117 -2.20 -19.37 -13.34
CA PHE A 117 -2.81 -18.04 -13.32
C PHE A 117 -3.22 -17.60 -14.73
N ASP A 118 -4.52 -17.37 -14.92
CA ASP A 118 -5.06 -16.85 -16.19
C ASP A 118 -4.93 -15.31 -16.22
N SER A 119 -4.00 -14.82 -17.02
CA SER A 119 -3.75 -13.38 -17.15
C SER A 119 -4.95 -12.59 -17.72
N SER A 120 -5.90 -13.24 -18.38
CA SER A 120 -7.14 -12.60 -18.84
C SER A 120 -8.07 -12.22 -17.69
N LEU A 121 -7.85 -12.80 -16.49
CA LEU A 121 -8.56 -12.49 -15.25
C LEU A 121 -7.81 -11.46 -14.40
N CYS A 122 -6.74 -10.83 -14.93
CA CYS A 122 -6.03 -9.73 -14.31
C CYS A 122 -6.49 -8.41 -14.92
N VAL A 123 -7.18 -7.59 -14.14
CA VAL A 123 -7.66 -6.28 -14.58
C VAL A 123 -6.97 -5.19 -13.79
N GLU A 124 -6.39 -4.21 -14.47
CA GLU A 124 -5.79 -3.06 -13.83
C GLU A 124 -6.87 -2.05 -13.42
N GLY A 125 -6.81 -1.59 -12.17
CA GLY A 125 -7.66 -0.57 -11.59
C GLY A 125 -6.84 0.64 -11.12
N ASP A 126 -7.52 1.56 -10.45
CA ASP A 126 -6.98 2.84 -9.98
C ASP A 126 -7.25 3.09 -8.48
N TYR A 127 -7.52 2.03 -7.72
CA TYR A 127 -7.92 2.05 -6.31
C TYR A 127 -9.27 2.75 -6.03
N ARG A 128 -10.05 3.09 -7.06
CA ARG A 128 -11.37 3.73 -6.93
C ARG A 128 -12.49 2.72 -7.14
N PHE A 129 -13.65 3.04 -6.59
CA PHE A 129 -14.86 2.22 -6.72
C PHE A 129 -15.18 1.87 -8.19
N GLY A 130 -15.08 2.84 -9.09
CA GLY A 130 -15.43 2.66 -10.51
C GLY A 130 -14.58 1.61 -11.21
N SER A 131 -13.29 1.53 -10.93
CA SER A 131 -12.43 0.53 -11.57
C SER A 131 -12.76 -0.89 -11.12
N GLY A 132 -13.08 -1.10 -9.84
CA GLY A 132 -13.57 -2.38 -9.36
C GLY A 132 -14.92 -2.76 -9.97
N TYR A 133 -15.83 -1.80 -10.09
CA TYR A 133 -17.14 -1.99 -10.72
C TYR A 133 -17.01 -2.44 -12.19
N HIS A 134 -16.17 -1.76 -12.98
CA HIS A 134 -15.98 -2.10 -14.39
C HIS A 134 -15.19 -3.39 -14.62
N ALA A 135 -14.25 -3.73 -13.73
CA ALA A 135 -13.50 -4.98 -13.81
C ALA A 135 -14.37 -6.22 -13.59
N ALA A 136 -15.50 -6.09 -12.91
CA ALA A 136 -16.33 -7.23 -12.53
C ALA A 136 -16.86 -8.01 -13.74
N ASP A 137 -17.31 -7.33 -14.80
CA ASP A 137 -17.87 -8.01 -15.96
C ASP A 137 -16.85 -8.94 -16.61
N GLN A 138 -15.62 -8.47 -16.85
CA GLN A 138 -14.56 -9.28 -17.46
C GLN A 138 -14.21 -10.50 -16.61
N ILE A 139 -14.10 -10.34 -15.30
CA ILE A 139 -13.70 -11.42 -14.39
C ILE A 139 -14.84 -12.45 -14.23
N ILE A 140 -16.09 -11.99 -14.12
CA ILE A 140 -17.26 -12.86 -14.00
C ILE A 140 -17.48 -13.65 -15.31
N ASP A 141 -17.46 -12.96 -16.46
CA ASP A 141 -17.65 -13.58 -17.77
C ASP A 141 -16.50 -14.52 -18.13
N GLY A 142 -15.31 -14.26 -17.59
CA GLY A 142 -14.16 -15.14 -17.65
C GLY A 142 -14.29 -16.41 -16.79
N GLY A 143 -15.37 -16.57 -16.04
CA GLY A 143 -15.67 -17.77 -15.25
C GLY A 143 -14.83 -17.89 -13.96
N ALA A 144 -14.32 -16.80 -13.42
CA ALA A 144 -13.67 -16.82 -12.13
C ALA A 144 -14.67 -17.18 -11.01
N THR A 145 -14.23 -17.98 -10.05
CA THR A 145 -15.03 -18.35 -8.87
C THR A 145 -14.68 -17.50 -7.65
N ALA A 146 -13.58 -16.78 -7.71
CA ALA A 146 -13.15 -15.87 -6.69
C ALA A 146 -12.36 -14.71 -7.28
N VAL A 147 -12.28 -13.59 -6.55
CA VAL A 147 -11.52 -12.39 -6.93
C VAL A 147 -10.80 -11.78 -5.74
N PHE A 148 -9.55 -11.39 -5.97
CA PHE A 148 -8.82 -10.50 -5.09
C PHE A 148 -8.82 -9.07 -5.64
N CYS A 149 -9.38 -8.13 -4.90
CA CYS A 149 -9.29 -6.70 -5.21
C CYS A 149 -8.18 -6.07 -4.34
N CYS A 150 -7.21 -5.43 -4.97
CA CYS A 150 -6.04 -4.85 -4.27
C CYS A 150 -6.35 -3.66 -3.35
N ASN A 151 -7.61 -3.30 -3.18
CA ASN A 151 -8.12 -2.53 -2.04
C ASN A 151 -9.62 -2.77 -1.81
N ASP A 152 -10.10 -2.38 -0.63
CA ASP A 152 -11.50 -2.53 -0.22
C ASP A 152 -12.45 -1.67 -1.07
N VAL A 153 -12.02 -0.51 -1.55
CA VAL A 153 -12.87 0.39 -2.34
C VAL A 153 -13.19 -0.22 -3.72
N MET A 154 -12.22 -0.83 -4.37
CA MET A 154 -12.46 -1.60 -5.60
C MET A 154 -13.31 -2.84 -5.33
N ALA A 155 -13.09 -3.53 -4.20
CA ALA A 155 -13.91 -4.67 -3.80
C ALA A 155 -15.39 -4.28 -3.62
N LEU A 156 -15.69 -3.09 -3.10
CA LEU A 156 -17.05 -2.54 -3.03
C LEU A 156 -17.66 -2.36 -4.41
N GLY A 157 -16.90 -1.76 -5.35
CA GLY A 157 -17.35 -1.57 -6.73
C GLY A 157 -17.66 -2.91 -7.41
N PHE A 158 -16.76 -3.87 -7.26
CA PHE A 158 -16.93 -5.23 -7.78
C PHE A 158 -18.20 -5.90 -7.24
N ARG A 159 -18.41 -5.85 -5.94
CA ARG A 159 -19.62 -6.40 -5.27
C ARG A 159 -20.90 -5.72 -5.72
N GLN A 160 -20.89 -4.41 -5.93
CA GLN A 160 -22.06 -3.68 -6.47
C GLN A 160 -22.43 -4.24 -7.85
N ARG A 161 -21.45 -4.43 -8.73
CA ARG A 161 -21.70 -4.99 -10.06
C ARG A 161 -22.19 -6.45 -10.00
N MET A 162 -21.62 -7.27 -9.10
CA MET A 162 -22.15 -8.62 -8.86
C MET A 162 -23.63 -8.59 -8.49
N ALA A 163 -24.02 -7.72 -7.54
CA ALA A 163 -25.41 -7.62 -7.10
C ALA A 163 -26.35 -7.21 -8.24
N GLU A 164 -25.95 -6.28 -9.10
CA GLU A 164 -26.70 -5.89 -10.30
C GLU A 164 -26.88 -7.03 -11.31
N ARG A 165 -25.92 -7.96 -11.34
CA ARG A 165 -25.99 -9.20 -12.14
C ARG A 165 -26.74 -10.34 -11.44
N GLY A 166 -27.30 -10.09 -10.25
CA GLY A 166 -28.01 -11.09 -9.45
C GLY A 166 -27.11 -12.12 -8.77
N LEU A 167 -25.80 -11.85 -8.68
CA LEU A 167 -24.81 -12.72 -8.04
C LEU A 167 -24.61 -12.34 -6.57
N ARG A 168 -24.41 -13.34 -5.72
CA ARG A 168 -24.21 -13.18 -4.28
C ARG A 168 -22.75 -13.43 -3.91
N VAL A 169 -22.22 -12.55 -3.07
CA VAL A 169 -20.86 -12.71 -2.54
C VAL A 169 -20.85 -13.91 -1.59
N THR A 170 -19.80 -14.70 -1.65
CA THR A 170 -19.58 -15.97 -0.95
C THR A 170 -20.33 -17.18 -1.50
N GLU A 171 -21.53 -17.01 -2.01
CA GLU A 171 -22.32 -18.12 -2.56
C GLU A 171 -21.99 -18.38 -4.04
N ASP A 172 -21.97 -17.32 -4.85
CA ASP A 172 -21.72 -17.43 -6.28
C ASP A 172 -20.27 -17.06 -6.65
N MET A 173 -19.64 -16.16 -5.88
CA MET A 173 -18.23 -15.77 -6.04
C MET A 173 -17.65 -15.23 -4.73
N GLN A 174 -16.47 -15.71 -4.34
CA GLN A 174 -15.73 -15.17 -3.21
C GLN A 174 -15.02 -13.86 -3.58
N VAL A 175 -15.19 -12.82 -2.75
CA VAL A 175 -14.50 -11.54 -2.92
C VAL A 175 -13.67 -11.23 -1.69
N ILE A 176 -12.38 -10.94 -1.90
CA ILE A 176 -11.46 -10.48 -0.85
C ILE A 176 -10.93 -9.09 -1.20
N GLY A 177 -10.87 -8.23 -0.20
CA GLY A 177 -10.33 -6.87 -0.31
C GLY A 177 -8.92 -6.73 0.25
N TYR A 178 -8.50 -5.48 0.43
CA TYR A 178 -7.22 -5.10 1.01
C TYR A 178 -7.38 -3.74 1.72
N ASP A 179 -6.62 -3.49 2.79
CA ASP A 179 -6.53 -2.33 3.68
C ASP A 179 -7.38 -2.41 4.96
N ASN A 180 -8.50 -3.13 4.99
CA ASN A 180 -9.46 -3.19 6.11
C ASN A 180 -10.01 -1.81 6.52
N ILE A 181 -10.32 -0.96 5.54
CA ILE A 181 -10.76 0.42 5.80
C ILE A 181 -12.28 0.57 6.00
N LEU A 182 -13.09 -0.41 5.58
CA LEU A 182 -14.55 -0.27 5.55
C LEU A 182 -15.18 -0.07 6.91
N LYS A 183 -14.61 -0.62 7.97
CA LYS A 183 -15.05 -0.39 9.35
C LYS A 183 -15.04 1.10 9.73
N ARG A 184 -14.11 1.88 9.17
CA ARG A 184 -13.95 3.30 9.49
C ARG A 184 -15.04 4.17 8.88
N PHE A 185 -15.70 3.67 7.83
CA PHE A 185 -16.77 4.39 7.13
C PHE A 185 -18.17 4.01 7.62
N GLY A 186 -18.27 3.24 8.71
CA GLY A 186 -19.56 2.79 9.25
C GLY A 186 -20.32 1.83 8.32
N LEU A 187 -19.67 1.34 7.29
CA LEU A 187 -20.22 0.35 6.38
C LEU A 187 -20.18 -1.00 7.12
N GLY A 188 -21.30 -1.42 7.67
CA GLY A 188 -21.47 -2.62 8.48
C GLY A 188 -21.24 -3.94 7.75
N TRP A 189 -20.47 -3.91 6.71
CA TRP A 189 -20.13 -5.06 5.88
C TRP A 189 -18.93 -5.78 6.46
N ARG A 190 -19.13 -7.04 6.66
CA ARG A 190 -18.01 -7.92 6.98
C ARG A 190 -17.52 -8.51 5.67
N MET A 191 -16.34 -8.09 5.24
CA MET A 191 -15.65 -8.61 4.07
C MET A 191 -14.28 -9.12 4.51
N THR A 192 -13.90 -10.30 4.06
CA THR A 192 -12.52 -10.77 4.22
C THR A 192 -11.59 -9.82 3.49
N THR A 193 -10.52 -9.41 4.13
CA THR A 193 -9.58 -8.43 3.61
C THR A 193 -8.18 -8.66 4.19
N VAL A 194 -7.16 -8.18 3.50
CA VAL A 194 -5.80 -8.13 4.05
C VAL A 194 -5.62 -6.76 4.71
N GLU A 195 -5.41 -6.74 6.01
CA GLU A 195 -5.26 -5.52 6.80
C GLU A 195 -3.84 -4.97 6.72
N GLN A 196 -3.75 -3.69 6.44
CA GLN A 196 -2.61 -2.82 6.74
C GLN A 196 -3.00 -1.94 7.93
N SER A 197 -2.52 -2.29 9.12
CA SER A 197 -2.86 -1.57 10.35
C SER A 197 -2.30 -0.14 10.32
N VAL A 198 -3.17 0.85 10.09
CA VAL A 198 -2.75 2.26 10.12
C VAL A 198 -2.25 2.68 11.50
N ALA A 199 -2.73 2.04 12.56
CA ALA A 199 -2.24 2.31 13.91
C ALA A 199 -0.78 1.86 14.08
N ASP A 200 -0.45 0.64 13.59
CA ASP A 200 0.91 0.11 13.65
C ASP A 200 1.84 0.95 12.75
N LEU A 201 1.38 1.32 11.54
CA LEU A 201 2.13 2.20 10.63
C LEU A 201 2.42 3.56 11.28
N ALA A 202 1.41 4.19 11.86
CA ALA A 202 1.57 5.48 12.52
C ALA A 202 2.51 5.39 13.73
N ALA A 203 2.42 4.32 14.53
CA ALA A 203 3.29 4.11 15.68
C ALA A 203 4.75 3.91 15.27
N ALA A 204 5.01 3.09 14.25
CA ALA A 204 6.35 2.85 13.71
C ALA A 204 6.95 4.13 13.10
N CYS A 205 6.20 4.84 12.25
CA CYS A 205 6.65 6.11 11.66
C CYS A 205 6.96 7.17 12.75
N TRP A 206 6.09 7.29 13.76
CA TRP A 206 6.29 8.24 14.83
C TRP A 206 7.49 7.85 15.71
N GLY A 207 7.64 6.57 16.04
CA GLY A 207 8.78 6.06 16.81
C GLY A 207 10.10 6.41 16.12
N MET A 208 10.21 6.06 14.85
CA MET A 208 11.39 6.34 14.02
C MET A 208 11.67 7.85 13.90
N LEU A 209 10.65 8.66 13.59
CA LEU A 209 10.81 10.11 13.46
C LEU A 209 11.23 10.77 14.77
N ARG A 210 10.64 10.35 15.90
CA ARG A 210 10.99 10.89 17.22
C ARG A 210 12.43 10.62 17.58
N GLU A 211 12.93 9.42 17.34
CA GLU A 211 14.35 9.09 17.59
C GLU A 211 15.28 10.00 16.77
N ARG A 212 14.95 10.27 15.51
CA ARG A 212 15.73 11.17 14.66
C ARG A 212 15.65 12.64 15.11
N ILE A 213 14.49 13.08 15.59
CA ILE A 213 14.34 14.42 16.18
C ILE A 213 15.22 14.55 17.43
N ASP A 214 15.23 13.54 18.30
CA ASP A 214 16.06 13.54 19.50
C ASP A 214 17.57 13.63 19.16
N VAL A 215 18.00 12.95 18.09
CA VAL A 215 19.38 13.07 17.56
C VAL A 215 19.64 14.49 17.04
N ALA A 216 18.71 15.06 16.27
CA ALA A 216 18.85 16.41 15.75
C ALA A 216 18.92 17.48 16.84
N VAL A 217 18.14 17.35 17.92
CA VAL A 217 18.14 18.24 19.06
C VAL A 217 19.49 18.18 19.83
N ARG A 218 20.00 16.96 20.08
CA ARG A 218 21.30 16.76 20.74
C ARG A 218 22.45 17.35 19.92
N ALA A 219 22.44 17.18 18.60
CA ALA A 219 23.46 17.77 17.74
C ALA A 219 23.46 19.30 17.79
N LYS A 220 22.28 19.93 17.81
CA LYS A 220 22.13 21.40 17.94
C LYS A 220 22.61 21.94 19.30
N SER A 221 22.52 21.12 20.37
CA SER A 221 22.98 21.50 21.71
C SER A 221 24.51 21.37 21.91
N GLY A 222 25.24 20.94 20.88
CA GLY A 222 26.71 20.85 20.93
C GLY A 222 27.26 19.66 21.73
N THR A 223 26.41 18.69 22.09
CA THR A 223 26.82 17.49 22.85
C THR A 223 27.44 16.42 21.95
N GLU A 224 27.27 16.52 20.64
CA GLU A 224 27.89 15.64 19.63
C GLU A 224 28.54 16.50 18.54
N SER A 225 29.85 16.40 18.39
CA SER A 225 30.61 17.10 17.35
C SER A 225 30.84 16.17 16.16
N GLY A 226 30.43 16.56 14.97
CA GLY A 226 30.89 15.86 13.75
C GLY A 226 30.08 16.09 12.49
N ASP A 227 28.81 15.75 12.45
CA ASP A 227 28.01 15.86 11.24
C ASP A 227 26.95 16.97 11.34
N ALA A 228 26.86 17.79 10.30
CA ALA A 228 25.85 18.86 10.25
C ALA A 228 24.41 18.30 10.25
N ARG A 229 24.21 17.02 9.89
CA ARG A 229 22.91 16.33 9.83
C ARG A 229 23.02 14.86 10.24
N PRO A 230 23.29 14.57 11.53
CA PRO A 230 23.52 13.20 11.99
C PRO A 230 22.29 12.29 11.84
N TRP A 231 21.09 12.86 11.71
CA TRP A 231 19.87 12.11 11.45
C TRP A 231 19.77 11.51 10.03
N LEU A 232 20.64 11.93 9.09
CA LEU A 232 20.74 11.32 7.75
C LEU A 232 21.67 10.10 7.72
N SER A 233 22.44 9.88 8.79
CA SER A 233 23.35 8.75 8.87
C SER A 233 22.59 7.45 9.17
N ASN A 234 22.97 6.37 8.51
CA ASN A 234 22.44 5.03 8.71
C ASN A 234 20.89 4.95 8.60
N PRO A 235 20.33 5.18 7.40
CA PRO A 235 18.88 5.10 7.17
C PRO A 235 18.34 3.73 7.53
N GLN A 236 17.14 3.68 8.09
CA GLN A 236 16.45 2.45 8.49
C GLN A 236 15.18 2.27 7.66
N VAL A 237 14.92 1.02 7.28
CA VAL A 237 13.69 0.63 6.60
C VAL A 237 12.97 -0.40 7.46
N GLU A 238 11.79 -0.05 7.94
CA GLU A 238 10.93 -0.96 8.70
C GLU A 238 9.79 -1.47 7.82
N VAL A 239 9.68 -2.79 7.70
CA VAL A 239 8.66 -3.46 6.90
C VAL A 239 7.68 -4.17 7.82
N LEU A 240 6.45 -3.66 7.88
CA LEU A 240 5.39 -4.19 8.69
C LEU A 240 4.70 -5.38 7.99
N THR A 241 4.24 -6.33 8.79
CA THR A 241 3.55 -7.53 8.31
C THR A 241 2.06 -7.28 8.17
N PRO A 242 1.47 -7.42 6.96
CA PRO A 242 0.02 -7.38 6.79
C PRO A 242 -0.64 -8.63 7.38
N LYS A 243 -1.94 -8.55 7.68
CA LYS A 243 -2.70 -9.65 8.31
C LYS A 243 -3.97 -9.93 7.55
N LEU A 244 -4.29 -11.21 7.34
CA LEU A 244 -5.60 -11.60 6.84
C LEU A 244 -6.65 -11.43 7.95
N VAL A 245 -7.71 -10.69 7.66
CA VAL A 245 -8.88 -10.49 8.53
C VAL A 245 -10.08 -11.12 7.83
N GLN A 246 -10.55 -12.22 8.38
CA GLN A 246 -11.71 -12.91 7.81
C GLN A 246 -13.02 -12.24 8.28
N ALA A 247 -13.99 -12.20 7.37
CA ALA A 247 -15.35 -11.87 7.73
C ALA A 247 -15.84 -12.90 8.77
N ALA A 248 -16.44 -12.43 9.88
CA ALA A 248 -17.08 -13.40 10.77
C ALA A 248 -18.29 -14.01 10.04
N CYS A 249 -18.40 -15.34 10.10
CA CYS A 249 -19.61 -16.02 9.65
C CYS A 249 -20.82 -15.43 10.39
N ALA A 250 -21.85 -15.04 9.65
CA ALA A 250 -23.11 -14.56 10.18
C ALA A 250 -23.93 -15.73 10.69
#